data_4d5b0559eec4441d22ec333b387318e9
#
_entry.id   4d5b0559eec4441d22ec333b387318e9
#
_cell.length_a   1.000
_cell.length_b   1.000
_cell.length_c   1.000
_cell.angle_alpha   90.00
_cell.angle_beta   90.00
_cell.angle_gamma   90.00
#
_symmetry.space_group_name_H-M   'P 1'
#
loop_
_entity.id
_entity.type
_entity.pdbx_description
1 polymer ?
#
loop_
_entity_poly.entity_id
_entity_poly.type
_entity_poly.pdbx_seq_one_letter_code
_entity_poly.pdbx_strand_id
1 'polypeptide(L)'
;DPYKLPEGYVWYVCDVNDENDRKEVYNLLTDNYVEDDDNIFRFNYSSEFLLWALTSPNYLKEWHIGVKRVDTNKLIGFISAFPTDICINKKVVKMVEVNFLCVHKSLRSKRLAPVLIKEVTRRINLENIWQAVYTAGVYLPKPISDARYYHRTINVKKLIDVGFSSLNTRLTMSRAIKLYKIDDELNLKNLRLMKKKDVDQVHKLLNNYLSKFNIYVKFTKEEIAHWLMPIQNVIYTYVNEENGEIKDLISFYSLPSKILANEKYDMIYAAYSFYNVATTTSLKNLMQDAICLAKRNNFDVFNALEVMDNKSVFADLKFGEGDGTLKYYLYNWKCASFDTSMVGIVLL
;
A
#
# COMPACT_ATOMS: atom_id res chain seq x y z
N ASP A 1 19.72 -4.06 -25.85
CA ASP A 1 20.65 -4.64 -24.88
C ASP A 1 20.38 -4.06 -23.48
N PRO A 2 20.56 -4.83 -22.40
CA PRO A 2 20.46 -4.33 -21.04
C PRO A 2 21.48 -3.23 -20.75
N TYR A 3 21.12 -2.32 -19.83
CA TYR A 3 22.08 -1.30 -19.40
C TYR A 3 23.27 -1.93 -18.69
N LYS A 4 24.45 -1.33 -18.88
CA LYS A 4 25.67 -1.81 -18.21
C LYS A 4 25.61 -1.53 -16.70
N LEU A 5 25.94 -2.54 -15.92
CA LEU A 5 26.20 -2.43 -14.49
C LEU A 5 27.67 -2.14 -14.22
N PRO A 6 28.02 -1.59 -13.06
CA PRO A 6 29.40 -1.54 -12.61
C PRO A 6 30.04 -2.95 -12.56
N GLU A 7 31.36 -3.01 -12.64
CA GLU A 7 32.09 -4.27 -12.47
C GLU A 7 31.77 -4.95 -11.13
N GLY A 8 31.61 -6.27 -11.15
CA GLY A 8 31.25 -7.05 -9.97
C GLY A 8 29.74 -7.19 -9.71
N TYR A 9 28.89 -6.66 -10.60
CA TYR A 9 27.44 -6.77 -10.50
C TYR A 9 26.83 -7.35 -11.77
N VAL A 10 25.73 -8.10 -11.61
CA VAL A 10 24.98 -8.72 -12.71
C VAL A 10 23.48 -8.51 -12.53
N TRP A 11 22.78 -8.41 -13.66
CA TRP A 11 21.31 -8.44 -13.69
C TRP A 11 20.79 -9.81 -13.30
N TYR A 12 19.69 -9.82 -12.57
CA TYR A 12 19.01 -11.04 -12.16
C TYR A 12 17.49 -10.83 -12.29
N VAL A 13 16.79 -11.86 -12.75
CA VAL A 13 15.31 -11.86 -12.74
C VAL A 13 14.88 -12.64 -11.49
N CYS A 14 14.22 -11.95 -10.55
CA CYS A 14 13.73 -12.57 -9.33
C CYS A 14 12.40 -13.28 -9.62
N ASP A 15 12.36 -14.58 -9.48
CA ASP A 15 11.12 -15.35 -9.53
C ASP A 15 10.49 -15.41 -8.14
N VAL A 16 9.53 -14.53 -7.88
CA VAL A 16 8.89 -14.45 -6.55
C VAL A 16 8.02 -15.67 -6.21
N ASN A 17 7.72 -16.54 -7.17
CA ASN A 17 7.10 -17.85 -6.90
C ASN A 17 8.13 -18.87 -6.35
N ASP A 18 9.40 -18.68 -6.63
CA ASP A 18 10.46 -19.41 -5.96
C ASP A 18 10.68 -18.87 -4.54
N GLU A 19 10.67 -19.75 -3.54
CA GLU A 19 10.77 -19.37 -2.14
C GLU A 19 12.12 -18.72 -1.80
N ASN A 20 13.22 -19.18 -2.42
CA ASN A 20 14.54 -18.63 -2.16
C ASN A 20 14.69 -17.23 -2.74
N ASP A 21 14.23 -16.99 -3.97
CA ASP A 21 14.24 -15.68 -4.61
C ASP A 21 13.36 -14.70 -3.82
N ARG A 22 12.16 -15.13 -3.44
CA ARG A 22 11.25 -14.32 -2.62
C ARG A 22 11.87 -13.97 -1.27
N LYS A 23 12.57 -14.92 -0.63
CA LYS A 23 13.30 -14.69 0.62
C LYS A 23 14.43 -13.68 0.47
N GLU A 24 15.17 -13.71 -0.63
CA GLU A 24 16.20 -12.70 -0.91
C GLU A 24 15.60 -11.31 -1.08
N VAL A 25 14.48 -11.17 -1.79
CA VAL A 25 13.75 -9.89 -1.91
C VAL A 25 13.26 -9.43 -0.55
N TYR A 26 12.64 -10.32 0.22
CA TYR A 26 12.19 -10.03 1.59
C TYR A 26 13.33 -9.50 2.47
N ASN A 27 14.47 -10.18 2.48
CA ASN A 27 15.63 -9.77 3.28
C ASN A 27 16.17 -8.40 2.85
N LEU A 28 16.28 -8.16 1.54
CA LEU A 28 16.74 -6.88 1.02
C LEU A 28 15.83 -5.73 1.48
N LEU A 29 14.52 -5.90 1.34
CA LEU A 29 13.53 -4.89 1.75
C LEU A 29 13.50 -4.70 3.27
N THR A 30 13.49 -5.78 4.03
CA THR A 30 13.45 -5.73 5.51
C THR A 30 14.63 -4.96 6.10
N ASP A 31 15.80 -5.06 5.50
CA ASP A 31 17.01 -4.44 6.02
C ASP A 31 17.31 -3.05 5.42
N ASN A 32 16.74 -2.73 4.26
CA ASN A 32 17.16 -1.56 3.49
C ASN A 32 16.03 -0.66 2.97
N TYR A 33 14.75 -1.03 3.11
CA TYR A 33 13.66 -0.27 2.51
C TYR A 33 13.32 0.98 3.33
N VAL A 34 12.18 1.59 3.08
CA VAL A 34 11.77 2.90 3.61
C VAL A 34 11.69 2.89 5.13
N GLU A 35 12.35 3.85 5.73
CA GLU A 35 12.28 4.19 7.15
C GLU A 35 11.55 5.52 7.34
N ASP A 36 11.04 5.76 8.56
CA ASP A 36 10.57 7.08 8.94
C ASP A 36 11.73 8.07 9.08
N ASP A 37 11.43 9.36 9.14
CA ASP A 37 12.44 10.43 9.19
C ASP A 37 13.33 10.34 10.43
N ASP A 38 12.81 9.80 11.54
CA ASP A 38 13.55 9.63 12.80
C ASP A 38 14.33 8.31 12.89
N ASN A 39 14.24 7.45 11.87
CA ASN A 39 14.83 6.10 11.81
C ASN A 39 14.44 5.21 13.01
N ILE A 40 13.20 5.33 13.47
CA ILE A 40 12.63 4.53 14.56
C ILE A 40 11.91 3.30 14.02
N PHE A 41 11.28 3.44 12.86
CA PHE A 41 10.47 2.41 12.21
C PHE A 41 10.93 2.14 10.78
N ARG A 42 10.81 0.89 10.34
CA ARG A 42 11.03 0.48 8.96
C ARG A 42 9.92 -0.44 8.50
N PHE A 43 9.38 -0.22 7.30
CA PHE A 43 8.40 -1.12 6.70
C PHE A 43 8.94 -2.55 6.62
N ASN A 44 8.08 -3.49 7.00
CA ASN A 44 8.39 -4.92 6.99
C ASN A 44 7.32 -5.68 6.21
N TYR A 45 7.41 -5.64 4.90
CA TYR A 45 6.55 -6.42 4.02
C TYR A 45 6.81 -7.91 4.24
N SER A 46 5.76 -8.67 4.63
CA SER A 46 5.90 -10.13 4.79
C SER A 46 6.17 -10.83 3.45
N SER A 47 6.69 -12.04 3.50
CA SER A 47 6.90 -12.87 2.31
C SER A 47 5.58 -13.12 1.57
N GLU A 48 4.51 -13.38 2.29
CA GLU A 48 3.16 -13.58 1.75
C GLU A 48 2.60 -12.30 1.12
N PHE A 49 2.84 -11.15 1.74
CA PHE A 49 2.48 -9.86 1.16
C PHE A 49 3.21 -9.62 -0.16
N LEU A 50 4.51 -9.88 -0.22
CA LEU A 50 5.31 -9.73 -1.44
C LEU A 50 4.83 -10.65 -2.56
N LEU A 51 4.47 -11.89 -2.24
CA LEU A 51 3.89 -12.80 -3.22
C LEU A 51 2.58 -12.22 -3.79
N TRP A 52 1.70 -11.72 -2.94
CA TRP A 52 0.45 -11.07 -3.36
C TRP A 52 0.71 -9.81 -4.18
N ALA A 53 1.56 -8.91 -3.71
CA ALA A 53 1.84 -7.62 -4.35
C ALA A 53 2.53 -7.76 -5.71
N LEU A 54 3.33 -8.82 -5.92
CA LEU A 54 4.17 -9.00 -7.10
C LEU A 54 3.61 -9.98 -8.13
N THR A 55 2.50 -10.64 -7.86
CA THR A 55 1.90 -11.63 -8.77
C THR A 55 0.48 -11.26 -9.20
N SER A 56 0.26 -9.98 -9.50
CA SER A 56 -1.02 -9.50 -10.04
C SER A 56 -1.34 -10.15 -11.40
N PRO A 57 -2.59 -10.17 -11.84
CA PRO A 57 -2.93 -10.66 -13.16
C PRO A 57 -2.10 -10.02 -14.26
N ASN A 58 -1.62 -10.83 -15.18
CA ASN A 58 -0.77 -10.42 -16.31
C ASN A 58 0.60 -9.81 -15.93
N TYR A 59 1.08 -10.05 -14.70
CA TYR A 59 2.45 -9.65 -14.36
C TYR A 59 3.47 -10.39 -15.23
N LEU A 60 4.61 -9.76 -15.46
CA LEU A 60 5.76 -10.37 -16.15
C LEU A 60 6.91 -10.49 -15.14
N LYS A 61 7.41 -11.69 -14.94
CA LYS A 61 8.54 -11.89 -14.02
C LYS A 61 9.82 -11.15 -14.45
N GLU A 62 9.96 -10.90 -15.76
CA GLU A 62 11.04 -10.10 -16.33
C GLU A 62 11.07 -8.66 -15.82
N TRP A 63 9.97 -8.19 -15.24
CA TRP A 63 9.87 -6.87 -14.59
C TRP A 63 10.13 -6.91 -13.08
N HIS A 64 10.46 -8.07 -12.53
CA HIS A 64 11.01 -8.22 -11.18
C HIS A 64 12.54 -8.26 -11.30
N ILE A 65 13.14 -7.08 -11.34
CA ILE A 65 14.55 -6.93 -11.70
C ILE A 65 15.40 -6.81 -10.46
N GLY A 66 16.32 -7.74 -10.31
CA GLY A 66 17.34 -7.72 -9.28
C GLY A 66 18.71 -7.36 -9.82
N VAL A 67 19.57 -6.92 -8.92
CA VAL A 67 21.01 -6.82 -9.13
C VAL A 67 21.70 -7.65 -8.05
N LYS A 68 22.56 -8.55 -8.47
CA LYS A 68 23.37 -9.40 -7.56
C LYS A 68 24.86 -9.07 -7.65
N ARG A 69 25.55 -9.23 -6.54
CA ARG A 69 27.01 -9.20 -6.53
C ARG A 69 27.55 -10.54 -7.04
N VAL A 70 28.56 -10.49 -7.90
CA VAL A 70 29.17 -11.69 -8.48
C VAL A 70 29.91 -12.55 -7.44
N ASP A 71 30.62 -11.89 -6.51
CA ASP A 71 31.44 -12.55 -5.48
C ASP A 71 30.63 -13.29 -4.41
N THR A 72 29.49 -12.73 -4.01
CA THR A 72 28.65 -13.26 -2.91
C THR A 72 27.33 -13.85 -3.37
N ASN A 73 26.97 -13.64 -4.62
CA ASN A 73 25.64 -13.97 -5.20
C ASN A 73 24.47 -13.35 -4.41
N LYS A 74 24.71 -12.31 -3.62
CA LYS A 74 23.66 -11.64 -2.83
C LYS A 74 22.90 -10.60 -3.66
N LEU A 75 21.60 -10.56 -3.48
CA LEU A 75 20.74 -9.52 -4.03
C LEU A 75 21.01 -8.19 -3.30
N ILE A 76 21.35 -7.15 -4.06
CA ILE A 76 21.71 -5.82 -3.52
C ILE A 76 20.87 -4.68 -4.09
N GLY A 77 20.05 -4.96 -5.07
CA GLY A 77 19.12 -4.01 -5.66
C GLY A 77 17.90 -4.72 -6.22
N PHE A 78 16.75 -4.05 -6.18
CA PHE A 78 15.49 -4.57 -6.69
C PHE A 78 14.59 -3.44 -7.18
N ILE A 79 13.80 -3.72 -8.20
CA ILE A 79 12.69 -2.90 -8.68
C ILE A 79 11.64 -3.80 -9.30
N SER A 80 10.37 -3.43 -9.16
CA SER A 80 9.27 -4.18 -9.75
C SER A 80 8.30 -3.28 -10.50
N ALA A 81 7.61 -3.87 -11.47
CA ALA A 81 6.49 -3.25 -12.17
C ALA A 81 5.42 -4.30 -12.49
N PHE A 82 4.17 -3.87 -12.57
CA PHE A 82 3.09 -4.69 -13.09
C PHE A 82 2.11 -3.84 -13.94
N PRO A 83 1.41 -4.45 -14.92
CA PRO A 83 0.50 -3.71 -15.78
C PRO A 83 -0.76 -3.31 -15.02
N THR A 84 -1.27 -2.12 -15.31
CA THR A 84 -2.51 -1.60 -14.74
C THR A 84 -3.16 -0.63 -15.73
N ASP A 85 -4.49 -0.56 -15.71
CA ASP A 85 -5.25 0.43 -16.46
C ASP A 85 -5.65 1.57 -15.52
N ILE A 86 -5.17 2.76 -15.82
CA ILE A 86 -5.50 3.98 -15.07
C ILE A 86 -6.41 4.86 -15.91
N CYS A 87 -7.53 5.25 -15.33
CA CYS A 87 -8.42 6.23 -15.92
C CYS A 87 -8.01 7.63 -15.45
N ILE A 88 -7.70 8.51 -16.40
CA ILE A 88 -7.30 9.90 -16.13
C ILE A 88 -8.25 10.80 -16.90
N ASN A 89 -9.04 11.61 -16.19
CA ASN A 89 -10.02 12.50 -16.80
C ASN A 89 -10.88 11.79 -17.86
N LYS A 90 -11.44 10.62 -17.51
CA LYS A 90 -12.29 9.75 -18.35
C LYS A 90 -11.57 9.01 -19.48
N LYS A 91 -10.24 9.18 -19.63
CA LYS A 91 -9.44 8.43 -20.60
C LYS A 91 -8.72 7.28 -19.90
N VAL A 92 -8.95 6.06 -20.37
CA VAL A 92 -8.22 4.88 -19.89
C VAL A 92 -6.86 4.81 -20.58
N VAL A 93 -5.81 4.73 -19.79
CA VAL A 93 -4.42 4.61 -20.23
C VAL A 93 -3.83 3.33 -19.66
N LYS A 94 -3.36 2.45 -20.55
CA LYS A 94 -2.60 1.27 -20.15
C LYS A 94 -1.20 1.72 -19.72
N MET A 95 -0.83 1.37 -18.50
CA MET A 95 0.48 1.70 -17.94
C MET A 95 0.98 0.62 -16.99
N VAL A 96 2.05 0.88 -16.32
CA VAL A 96 2.57 0.04 -15.24
C VAL A 96 2.53 0.81 -13.91
N GLU A 97 2.33 0.08 -12.81
CA GLU A 97 2.68 0.53 -11.48
C GLU A 97 4.10 0.08 -11.19
N VAL A 98 4.97 1.03 -10.81
CA VAL A 98 6.35 0.75 -10.40
C VAL A 98 6.42 0.84 -8.89
N ASN A 99 7.01 -0.17 -8.25
CA ASN A 99 7.08 -0.26 -6.80
C ASN A 99 8.34 -1.02 -6.34
N PHE A 100 8.61 -0.98 -5.03
CA PHE A 100 9.69 -1.71 -4.36
C PHE A 100 11.09 -1.41 -4.90
N LEU A 101 11.34 -0.20 -5.37
CA LEU A 101 12.70 0.24 -5.68
C LEU A 101 13.53 0.28 -4.39
N CYS A 102 14.50 -0.61 -4.29
CA CYS A 102 15.37 -0.72 -3.12
C CYS A 102 16.81 -1.00 -3.53
N VAL A 103 17.74 -0.27 -2.93
CA VAL A 103 19.17 -0.50 -3.08
C VAL A 103 19.78 -0.68 -1.69
N HIS A 104 20.66 -1.66 -1.56
CA HIS A 104 21.36 -1.93 -0.30
C HIS A 104 22.06 -0.66 0.21
N LYS A 105 21.97 -0.41 1.51
CA LYS A 105 22.46 0.83 2.15
C LYS A 105 23.92 1.17 1.80
N SER A 106 24.78 0.15 1.73
CA SER A 106 26.19 0.33 1.38
C SER A 106 26.46 0.81 -0.06
N LEU A 107 25.45 0.77 -0.93
CA LEU A 107 25.60 1.06 -2.37
C LEU A 107 24.78 2.30 -2.82
N ARG A 108 24.14 3.01 -1.90
CA ARG A 108 23.27 4.16 -2.25
C ARG A 108 24.04 5.29 -2.93
N SER A 109 25.32 5.51 -2.60
CA SER A 109 26.19 6.50 -3.23
C SER A 109 26.64 6.14 -4.66
N LYS A 110 26.45 4.89 -5.08
CA LYS A 110 26.94 4.39 -6.38
C LYS A 110 25.96 4.54 -7.54
N ARG A 111 24.90 5.32 -7.39
CA ARG A 111 23.90 5.65 -8.42
C ARG A 111 23.25 4.42 -9.08
N LEU A 112 23.03 3.36 -8.33
CA LEU A 112 22.42 2.13 -8.84
C LEU A 112 20.91 2.27 -9.08
N ALA A 113 20.20 3.06 -8.28
CA ALA A 113 18.77 3.27 -8.44
C ALA A 113 18.39 3.85 -9.82
N PRO A 114 19.05 4.88 -10.37
CA PRO A 114 18.80 5.34 -11.73
C PRO A 114 18.99 4.25 -12.80
N VAL A 115 19.95 3.34 -12.62
CA VAL A 115 20.18 2.24 -13.57
C VAL A 115 19.06 1.20 -13.51
N LEU A 116 18.58 0.88 -12.31
CA LEU A 116 17.39 0.02 -12.12
C LEU A 116 16.16 0.62 -12.81
N ILE A 117 15.91 1.92 -12.62
CA ILE A 117 14.79 2.63 -13.25
C ILE A 117 14.91 2.58 -14.78
N LYS A 118 16.10 2.81 -15.33
CA LYS A 118 16.33 2.74 -16.79
C LYS A 118 16.09 1.34 -17.33
N GLU A 119 16.56 0.31 -16.63
CA GLU A 119 16.41 -1.08 -17.09
C GLU A 119 14.94 -1.54 -17.03
N VAL A 120 14.19 -1.22 -15.96
CA VAL A 120 12.77 -1.56 -15.92
C VAL A 120 11.99 -0.82 -17.00
N THR A 121 12.30 0.46 -17.24
CA THR A 121 11.71 1.25 -18.33
C THR A 121 11.96 0.61 -19.68
N ARG A 122 13.20 0.20 -19.95
CA ARG A 122 13.55 -0.48 -21.20
C ARG A 122 12.73 -1.76 -21.41
N ARG A 123 12.63 -2.61 -20.38
CA ARG A 123 11.87 -3.87 -20.46
C ARG A 123 10.39 -3.64 -20.65
N ILE A 124 9.82 -2.65 -20.00
CA ILE A 124 8.40 -2.26 -20.14
C ILE A 124 8.14 -1.75 -21.55
N ASN A 125 9.05 -0.93 -22.11
CA ASN A 125 8.91 -0.41 -23.48
C ASN A 125 8.94 -1.51 -24.53
N LEU A 126 9.61 -2.63 -24.30
CA LEU A 126 9.58 -3.80 -25.21
C LEU A 126 8.19 -4.41 -25.33
N GLU A 127 7.34 -4.24 -24.33
CA GLU A 127 5.92 -4.64 -24.33
C GLU A 127 4.97 -3.53 -24.79
N ASN A 128 5.52 -2.50 -25.43
CA ASN A 128 4.78 -1.35 -25.98
C ASN A 128 3.96 -0.58 -24.92
N ILE A 129 4.46 -0.50 -23.69
CA ILE A 129 3.91 0.32 -22.60
C ILE A 129 4.89 1.45 -22.31
N TRP A 130 4.37 2.69 -22.25
CA TRP A 130 5.18 3.91 -22.23
C TRP A 130 4.93 4.80 -21.01
N GLN A 131 3.89 4.54 -20.25
CA GLN A 131 3.50 5.30 -19.08
C GLN A 131 3.61 4.47 -17.80
N ALA A 132 3.83 5.16 -16.69
CA ALA A 132 3.87 4.54 -15.37
C ALA A 132 3.21 5.43 -14.32
N VAL A 133 2.71 4.80 -13.28
CA VAL A 133 2.28 5.43 -12.03
C VAL A 133 3.15 4.91 -10.89
N TYR A 134 3.55 5.81 -10.01
CA TYR A 134 4.31 5.46 -8.80
C TYR A 134 4.11 6.50 -7.72
N THR A 135 4.51 6.15 -6.51
CA THR A 135 4.48 7.05 -5.34
C THR A 135 5.85 7.14 -4.69
N ALA A 136 6.09 8.23 -4.02
CA ALA A 136 7.30 8.42 -3.21
C ALA A 136 7.02 9.37 -2.04
N GLY A 137 7.72 9.17 -0.92
CA GLY A 137 7.71 10.11 0.19
C GLY A 137 8.50 11.38 -0.10
N VAL A 138 9.53 11.28 -0.94
CA VAL A 138 10.37 12.41 -1.35
C VAL A 138 9.73 13.19 -2.49
N TYR A 139 9.99 14.50 -2.51
CA TYR A 139 9.56 15.37 -3.61
C TYR A 139 10.47 15.20 -4.83
N LEU A 140 9.86 14.80 -5.94
CA LEU A 140 10.46 14.83 -7.27
C LEU A 140 9.62 15.77 -8.15
N PRO A 141 10.22 16.60 -9.00
CA PRO A 141 9.45 17.47 -9.89
C PRO A 141 8.76 16.65 -10.99
N LYS A 142 7.44 16.69 -11.16
CA LYS A 142 6.40 17.36 -10.40
C LYS A 142 5.33 16.32 -10.03
N PRO A 143 4.89 16.20 -8.75
CA PRO A 143 3.82 15.28 -8.38
C PRO A 143 2.46 15.76 -8.95
N ILE A 144 1.58 14.80 -9.21
CA ILE A 144 0.19 15.07 -9.61
C ILE A 144 -0.74 15.23 -8.43
N SER A 145 -0.34 14.72 -7.27
CA SER A 145 -1.03 14.91 -5.99
C SER A 145 -0.06 14.64 -4.83
N ASP A 146 -0.34 15.19 -3.67
CA ASP A 146 0.45 15.01 -2.44
C ASP A 146 -0.53 14.74 -1.29
N ALA A 147 -0.63 13.49 -0.86
CA ALA A 147 -1.60 13.04 0.13
C ALA A 147 -0.94 12.77 1.48
N ARG A 148 -1.54 13.27 2.54
CA ARG A 148 -1.09 13.06 3.90
C ARG A 148 -1.63 11.77 4.48
N TYR A 149 -0.82 11.08 5.28
CA TYR A 149 -1.24 9.97 6.12
C TYR A 149 -1.95 10.46 7.38
N TYR A 150 -3.01 9.74 7.75
CA TYR A 150 -3.72 9.86 9.02
C TYR A 150 -3.73 8.54 9.74
N HIS A 151 -3.67 8.60 11.07
CA HIS A 151 -3.50 7.42 11.93
C HIS A 151 -4.63 7.36 12.96
N ARG A 152 -5.32 6.23 13.02
CA ARG A 152 -6.28 5.93 14.09
C ARG A 152 -5.66 4.95 15.06
N THR A 153 -5.34 5.43 16.26
CA THR A 153 -4.78 4.63 17.35
C THR A 153 -5.75 3.53 17.78
N ILE A 154 -5.27 2.29 17.87
CA ILE A 154 -6.01 1.15 18.40
C ILE A 154 -5.38 0.72 19.72
N ASN A 155 -4.10 0.34 19.74
CA ASN A 155 -3.36 -0.02 20.94
C ASN A 155 -2.61 1.20 21.51
N VAL A 156 -3.33 2.00 22.29
CA VAL A 156 -2.82 3.27 22.83
C VAL A 156 -1.50 3.10 23.57
N LYS A 157 -1.45 2.13 24.51
CA LYS A 157 -0.28 1.94 25.36
C LYS A 157 0.95 1.57 24.55
N LYS A 158 0.83 0.60 23.65
CA LYS A 158 1.95 0.15 22.81
C LYS A 158 2.48 1.28 21.93
N LEU A 159 1.59 2.04 21.26
CA LEU A 159 2.00 3.12 20.38
C LEU A 159 2.74 4.25 21.11
N ILE A 160 2.38 4.52 22.38
CA ILE A 160 3.10 5.48 23.20
C ILE A 160 4.42 4.88 23.69
N ASP A 161 4.43 3.64 24.16
CA ASP A 161 5.65 2.96 24.66
C ASP A 161 6.76 2.90 23.58
N VAL A 162 6.40 2.77 22.30
CA VAL A 162 7.36 2.69 21.19
C VAL A 162 7.67 4.03 20.52
N GLY A 163 7.05 5.11 20.96
CA GLY A 163 7.28 6.45 20.40
C GLY A 163 6.56 6.76 19.09
N PHE A 164 5.59 5.92 18.68
CA PHE A 164 4.74 6.20 17.52
C PHE A 164 3.77 7.36 17.80
N SER A 165 3.22 7.38 19.02
CA SER A 165 2.36 8.44 19.53
C SER A 165 2.96 9.05 20.79
N SER A 166 2.59 10.29 21.11
CA SER A 166 2.98 10.96 22.33
C SER A 166 1.75 11.42 23.11
N LEU A 167 1.87 11.43 24.44
CA LEU A 167 0.89 12.08 25.31
C LEU A 167 1.23 13.58 25.38
N ASN A 168 0.23 14.44 25.16
CA ASN A 168 0.38 15.84 25.46
C ASN A 168 0.29 16.09 26.96
N THR A 169 0.71 17.26 27.43
CA THR A 169 0.76 17.63 28.87
C THR A 169 -0.59 17.57 29.58
N ARG A 170 -1.70 17.52 28.85
CA ARG A 170 -3.07 17.51 29.41
C ARG A 170 -3.74 16.15 29.32
N LEU A 171 -3.14 15.16 28.66
CA LEU A 171 -3.73 13.85 28.39
C LEU A 171 -2.94 12.77 29.15
N THR A 172 -3.56 12.18 30.18
CA THR A 172 -2.99 11.02 30.86
C THR A 172 -3.21 9.73 30.06
N MET A 173 -2.41 8.69 30.32
CA MET A 173 -2.58 7.38 29.69
C MET A 173 -4.01 6.84 29.82
N SER A 174 -4.60 6.92 31.03
CA SER A 174 -5.97 6.44 31.26
C SER A 174 -7.01 7.21 30.45
N ARG A 175 -6.84 8.52 30.32
CA ARG A 175 -7.73 9.35 29.49
C ARG A 175 -7.54 9.05 28.00
N ALA A 176 -6.30 8.82 27.55
CA ALA A 176 -6.02 8.43 26.17
C ALA A 176 -6.67 7.09 25.81
N ILE A 177 -6.54 6.08 26.68
CA ILE A 177 -7.19 4.76 26.49
C ILE A 177 -8.71 4.93 26.39
N LYS A 178 -9.32 5.75 27.24
CA LYS A 178 -10.76 6.03 27.20
C LYS A 178 -11.17 6.77 25.95
N LEU A 179 -10.37 7.77 25.53
CA LEU A 179 -10.63 8.58 24.32
C LEU A 179 -10.65 7.71 23.04
N TYR A 180 -9.70 6.81 22.90
CA TYR A 180 -9.53 5.96 21.72
C TYR A 180 -10.22 4.59 21.84
N LYS A 181 -11.06 4.40 22.85
CA LYS A 181 -11.83 3.17 22.99
C LYS A 181 -12.66 2.92 21.71
N ILE A 182 -12.60 1.68 21.25
CA ILE A 182 -13.33 1.21 20.08
C ILE A 182 -14.44 0.29 20.58
N ASP A 183 -15.66 0.54 20.17
CA ASP A 183 -16.80 -0.32 20.48
C ASP A 183 -16.65 -1.66 19.76
N ASP A 184 -17.08 -2.74 20.41
CA ASP A 184 -16.95 -4.09 19.85
C ASP A 184 -18.10 -4.44 18.88
N GLU A 185 -19.16 -3.62 18.87
CA GLU A 185 -20.29 -3.81 17.97
C GLU A 185 -20.08 -3.11 16.61
N LEU A 186 -20.46 -3.83 15.55
CA LEU A 186 -20.47 -3.31 14.19
C LEU A 186 -21.78 -2.56 13.90
N ASN A 187 -21.69 -1.48 13.13
CA ASN A 187 -22.87 -0.77 12.60
C ASN A 187 -23.62 -1.65 11.59
N LEU A 188 -22.86 -2.30 10.69
CA LEU A 188 -23.41 -3.24 9.70
C LEU A 188 -23.43 -4.66 10.28
N LYS A 189 -24.63 -5.23 10.42
CA LYS A 189 -24.80 -6.55 11.04
C LYS A 189 -24.51 -7.73 10.12
N ASN A 190 -24.51 -7.50 8.80
CA ASN A 190 -24.34 -8.55 7.79
C ASN A 190 -22.95 -8.52 7.14
N LEU A 191 -21.98 -7.88 7.78
CA LEU A 191 -20.58 -7.91 7.32
C LEU A 191 -20.00 -9.30 7.44
N ARG A 192 -19.42 -9.78 6.35
CA ARG A 192 -18.69 -11.05 6.25
C ARG A 192 -17.48 -10.93 5.35
N LEU A 193 -16.55 -11.84 5.46
CA LEU A 193 -15.43 -11.93 4.53
C LEU A 193 -15.94 -12.12 3.08
N MET A 194 -15.29 -11.41 2.15
CA MET A 194 -15.53 -11.57 0.72
C MET A 194 -15.25 -13.01 0.29
N LYS A 195 -16.06 -13.53 -0.62
CA LYS A 195 -15.95 -14.86 -1.21
C LYS A 195 -15.82 -14.77 -2.74
N LYS A 196 -15.34 -15.83 -3.36
CA LYS A 196 -15.18 -15.89 -4.83
C LYS A 196 -16.46 -15.56 -5.60
N LYS A 197 -17.61 -15.96 -5.09
CA LYS A 197 -18.92 -15.65 -5.68
C LYS A 197 -19.26 -14.16 -5.74
N ASP A 198 -18.59 -13.34 -4.91
CA ASP A 198 -18.87 -11.91 -4.78
C ASP A 198 -18.09 -11.06 -5.81
N VAL A 199 -17.10 -11.64 -6.50
CA VAL A 199 -16.19 -10.92 -7.40
C VAL A 199 -16.93 -10.06 -8.42
N ASP A 200 -17.93 -10.59 -9.10
CA ASP A 200 -18.67 -9.85 -10.12
C ASP A 200 -19.40 -8.64 -9.54
N GLN A 201 -20.00 -8.79 -8.37
CA GLN A 201 -20.71 -7.69 -7.71
C GLN A 201 -19.75 -6.65 -7.13
N VAL A 202 -18.65 -7.09 -6.52
CA VAL A 202 -17.62 -6.18 -5.99
C VAL A 202 -16.94 -5.41 -7.13
N HIS A 203 -16.67 -6.07 -8.26
CA HIS A 203 -16.14 -5.43 -9.46
C HIS A 203 -17.03 -4.26 -9.92
N LYS A 204 -18.34 -4.48 -10.01
CA LYS A 204 -19.31 -3.43 -10.40
C LYS A 204 -19.38 -2.33 -9.35
N LEU A 205 -19.49 -2.71 -8.08
CA LEU A 205 -19.60 -1.77 -6.96
C LEU A 205 -18.39 -0.84 -6.88
N LEU A 206 -17.17 -1.40 -6.90
CA LEU A 206 -15.95 -0.62 -6.77
C LEU A 206 -15.66 0.24 -8.00
N ASN A 207 -15.76 -0.30 -9.23
CA ASN A 207 -15.54 0.51 -10.43
C ASN A 207 -16.57 1.64 -10.57
N ASN A 208 -17.82 1.40 -10.18
CA ASN A 208 -18.85 2.44 -10.18
C ASN A 208 -18.50 3.57 -9.18
N TYR A 209 -18.05 3.20 -7.99
CA TYR A 209 -17.59 4.17 -6.99
C TYR A 209 -16.37 4.95 -7.49
N LEU A 210 -15.35 4.27 -8.03
CA LEU A 210 -14.11 4.91 -8.47
C LEU A 210 -14.33 5.84 -9.66
N SER A 211 -15.31 5.59 -10.49
CA SER A 211 -15.58 6.40 -11.71
C SER A 211 -15.92 7.87 -11.44
N LYS A 212 -16.24 8.23 -10.20
CA LYS A 212 -16.47 9.63 -9.81
C LYS A 212 -15.19 10.45 -9.64
N PHE A 213 -14.02 9.79 -9.50
CA PHE A 213 -12.75 10.47 -9.32
C PHE A 213 -12.09 10.85 -10.65
N ASN A 214 -11.18 11.82 -10.64
CA ASN A 214 -10.49 12.27 -11.83
C ASN A 214 -9.38 11.32 -12.28
N ILE A 215 -8.74 10.63 -11.32
CA ILE A 215 -7.75 9.60 -11.60
C ILE A 215 -8.03 8.38 -10.72
N TYR A 216 -8.15 7.21 -11.31
CA TYR A 216 -8.44 5.97 -10.58
C TYR A 216 -7.99 4.74 -11.34
N VAL A 217 -7.79 3.63 -10.63
CA VAL A 217 -7.55 2.31 -11.23
C VAL A 217 -8.86 1.77 -11.79
N LYS A 218 -8.85 1.37 -13.06
CA LYS A 218 -9.97 0.64 -13.68
C LYS A 218 -9.73 -0.85 -13.58
N PHE A 219 -10.30 -1.48 -12.58
CA PHE A 219 -10.10 -2.89 -12.30
C PHE A 219 -10.83 -3.83 -13.27
N THR A 220 -10.16 -4.89 -13.69
CA THR A 220 -10.80 -6.08 -14.28
C THR A 220 -11.36 -6.98 -13.17
N LYS A 221 -12.18 -7.98 -13.53
CA LYS A 221 -12.68 -8.97 -12.57
C LYS A 221 -11.56 -9.80 -11.96
N GLU A 222 -10.58 -10.17 -12.77
CA GLU A 222 -9.40 -10.92 -12.36
C GLU A 222 -8.57 -10.12 -11.36
N GLU A 223 -8.42 -8.81 -11.58
CA GLU A 223 -7.74 -7.92 -10.65
C GLU A 223 -8.51 -7.76 -9.34
N ILE A 224 -9.84 -7.63 -9.37
CA ILE A 224 -10.69 -7.64 -8.17
C ILE A 224 -10.51 -8.94 -7.38
N ALA A 225 -10.53 -10.09 -8.06
CA ALA A 225 -10.27 -11.38 -7.41
C ALA A 225 -8.88 -11.44 -6.78
N HIS A 226 -7.87 -10.94 -7.46
CA HIS A 226 -6.49 -10.94 -6.93
C HIS A 226 -6.31 -9.99 -5.75
N TRP A 227 -6.73 -8.72 -5.91
CA TRP A 227 -6.44 -7.68 -4.93
C TRP A 227 -7.34 -7.71 -3.70
N LEU A 228 -8.55 -8.23 -3.81
CA LEU A 228 -9.56 -8.14 -2.75
C LEU A 228 -9.95 -9.49 -2.11
N MET A 229 -9.64 -10.63 -2.72
CA MET A 229 -9.90 -11.90 -2.03
C MET A 229 -9.06 -11.97 -0.75
N PRO A 230 -9.69 -12.28 0.40
CA PRO A 230 -8.99 -12.29 1.67
C PRO A 230 -7.83 -13.29 1.71
N ILE A 231 -6.69 -12.81 2.19
CA ILE A 231 -5.50 -13.61 2.49
C ILE A 231 -5.11 -13.26 3.92
N GLN A 232 -5.06 -14.25 4.79
CA GLN A 232 -4.73 -14.06 6.20
C GLN A 232 -3.39 -13.33 6.35
N ASN A 233 -3.34 -12.32 7.21
CA ASN A 233 -2.19 -11.47 7.47
C ASN A 233 -1.70 -10.62 6.29
N VAL A 234 -2.45 -10.55 5.20
CA VAL A 234 -2.11 -9.76 4.00
C VAL A 234 -3.22 -8.77 3.67
N ILE A 235 -4.37 -9.27 3.22
CA ILE A 235 -5.49 -8.45 2.78
C ILE A 235 -6.78 -8.91 3.45
N TYR A 236 -7.49 -7.95 4.02
CA TYR A 236 -8.75 -8.14 4.74
C TYR A 236 -9.85 -7.43 3.97
N THR A 237 -10.79 -8.19 3.44
CA THR A 237 -11.90 -7.66 2.66
C THR A 237 -13.23 -8.20 3.18
N TYR A 238 -14.11 -7.27 3.54
CA TYR A 238 -15.44 -7.57 4.06
C TYR A 238 -16.50 -6.95 3.15
N VAL A 239 -17.60 -7.65 3.00
CA VAL A 239 -18.75 -7.20 2.22
C VAL A 239 -20.01 -7.23 3.08
N ASN A 240 -20.91 -6.27 2.86
CA ASN A 240 -22.25 -6.27 3.41
C ASN A 240 -23.21 -6.79 2.33
N GLU A 241 -23.79 -7.97 2.58
CA GLU A 241 -24.76 -8.59 1.69
C GLU A 241 -26.18 -8.37 2.21
N GLU A 242 -27.03 -7.73 1.39
CA GLU A 242 -28.43 -7.53 1.68
C GLU A 242 -29.28 -8.11 0.53
N ASN A 243 -30.15 -9.05 0.84
CA ASN A 243 -31.06 -9.70 -0.13
C ASN A 243 -30.31 -10.29 -1.36
N GLY A 244 -29.13 -10.87 -1.14
CA GLY A 244 -28.30 -11.45 -2.21
C GLY A 244 -27.47 -10.44 -3.00
N GLU A 245 -27.51 -9.16 -2.64
CA GLU A 245 -26.73 -8.11 -3.27
C GLU A 245 -25.63 -7.57 -2.34
N ILE A 246 -24.44 -7.39 -2.89
CA ILE A 246 -23.34 -6.72 -2.19
C ILE A 246 -23.54 -5.21 -2.28
N LYS A 247 -23.73 -4.58 -1.12
CA LYS A 247 -24.05 -3.15 -1.00
C LYS A 247 -22.88 -2.32 -0.52
N ASP A 248 -22.05 -2.85 0.36
CA ASP A 248 -20.94 -2.11 0.95
C ASP A 248 -19.68 -2.97 0.95
N LEU A 249 -18.52 -2.31 0.92
CA LEU A 249 -17.19 -2.92 0.84
C LEU A 249 -16.25 -2.26 1.84
N ILE A 250 -15.56 -3.08 2.61
CA ILE A 250 -14.42 -2.69 3.45
C ILE A 250 -13.18 -3.45 2.97
N SER A 251 -12.07 -2.76 2.79
CA SER A 251 -10.78 -3.43 2.61
C SER A 251 -9.62 -2.67 3.25
N PHE A 252 -8.71 -3.42 3.85
CA PHE A 252 -7.45 -2.92 4.39
C PHE A 252 -6.38 -4.02 4.32
N TYR A 253 -5.14 -3.62 4.14
CA TYR A 253 -4.01 -4.55 4.09
C TYR A 253 -3.10 -4.42 5.30
N SER A 254 -2.37 -5.49 5.60
CA SER A 254 -1.42 -5.53 6.70
C SER A 254 -0.03 -5.11 6.22
N LEU A 255 0.49 -4.04 6.77
CA LEU A 255 1.88 -3.64 6.55
C LEU A 255 2.52 -3.32 7.90
N PRO A 256 3.15 -4.31 8.56
CA PRO A 256 3.85 -4.10 9.81
C PRO A 256 5.06 -3.17 9.64
N SER A 257 5.44 -2.51 10.72
CA SER A 257 6.70 -1.77 10.81
C SER A 257 7.58 -2.37 11.88
N LYS A 258 8.82 -2.68 11.53
CA LYS A 258 9.85 -3.10 12.48
C LYS A 258 10.25 -1.91 13.34
N ILE A 259 10.36 -2.13 14.65
CA ILE A 259 10.82 -1.14 15.61
C ILE A 259 12.32 -1.32 15.75
N LEU A 260 13.11 -0.28 15.44
CA LEU A 260 14.55 -0.39 15.32
C LEU A 260 15.32 -0.30 16.65
N ALA A 261 14.72 0.31 17.66
CA ALA A 261 15.34 0.50 18.96
C ALA A 261 14.33 0.42 20.11
N ASN A 262 13.86 -0.77 20.43
CA ASN A 262 12.97 -1.00 21.59
C ASN A 262 13.20 -2.41 22.13
N GLU A 263 13.35 -2.54 23.45
CA GLU A 263 13.60 -3.83 24.11
C GLU A 263 12.34 -4.67 24.34
N LYS A 264 11.17 -4.03 24.29
CA LYS A 264 9.90 -4.67 24.65
C LYS A 264 9.08 -5.13 23.44
N TYR A 265 9.16 -4.41 22.34
CA TYR A 265 8.36 -4.65 21.15
C TYR A 265 9.23 -4.63 19.89
N ASP A 266 9.04 -5.62 19.03
CA ASP A 266 9.76 -5.76 17.76
C ASP A 266 9.01 -5.14 16.58
N MET A 267 7.67 -5.15 16.64
CA MET A 267 6.80 -4.80 15.52
C MET A 267 5.62 -3.95 15.95
N ILE A 268 5.27 -2.96 15.11
CA ILE A 268 3.93 -2.38 15.08
C ILE A 268 3.12 -3.08 13.98
N TYR A 269 1.93 -3.55 14.32
CA TYR A 269 0.98 -4.11 13.36
C TYR A 269 0.03 -3.03 12.89
N ALA A 270 0.22 -2.57 11.67
CA ALA A 270 -0.56 -1.49 11.06
C ALA A 270 -1.47 -2.03 9.96
N ALA A 271 -2.75 -1.67 10.04
CA ALA A 271 -3.71 -1.87 8.97
C ALA A 271 -3.76 -0.60 8.11
N TYR A 272 -3.70 -0.75 6.80
CA TYR A 272 -3.78 0.36 5.85
C TYR A 272 -5.08 0.29 5.07
N SER A 273 -5.88 1.34 5.16
CA SER A 273 -7.11 1.47 4.37
C SER A 273 -6.81 1.28 2.88
N PHE A 274 -7.56 0.39 2.23
CA PHE A 274 -7.41 0.11 0.80
C PHE A 274 -8.55 0.76 0.02
N TYR A 275 -9.59 0.04 -0.30
CA TYR A 275 -10.78 0.59 -0.97
C TYR A 275 -12.02 0.30 -0.13
N ASN A 276 -12.85 1.33 0.08
CA ASN A 276 -14.06 1.25 0.89
C ASN A 276 -15.21 1.90 0.13
N VAL A 277 -16.36 1.24 0.08
CA VAL A 277 -17.55 1.74 -0.58
C VAL A 277 -18.75 1.62 0.35
N ALA A 278 -19.38 2.75 0.67
CA ALA A 278 -20.57 2.82 1.50
C ALA A 278 -21.78 3.22 0.64
N THR A 279 -22.80 2.37 0.58
CA THR A 279 -24.07 2.67 -0.12
C THR A 279 -25.29 2.58 0.78
N THR A 280 -25.33 1.65 1.73
CA THR A 280 -26.46 1.49 2.67
C THR A 280 -26.24 2.19 3.99
N THR A 281 -25.03 2.65 4.26
CA THR A 281 -24.64 3.35 5.47
C THR A 281 -23.77 4.55 5.13
N SER A 282 -23.47 5.41 6.12
CA SER A 282 -22.49 6.48 5.93
C SER A 282 -21.07 5.93 5.85
N LEU A 283 -20.17 6.63 5.15
CA LEU A 283 -18.76 6.28 5.14
C LEU A 283 -18.16 6.26 6.56
N LYS A 284 -18.62 7.15 7.43
CA LYS A 284 -18.23 7.18 8.84
C LYS A 284 -18.53 5.86 9.55
N ASN A 285 -19.76 5.35 9.42
CA ASN A 285 -20.14 4.08 10.03
C ASN A 285 -19.36 2.91 9.44
N LEU A 286 -19.16 2.91 8.11
CA LEU A 286 -18.38 1.88 7.43
C LEU A 286 -16.92 1.86 7.91
N MET A 287 -16.27 3.02 7.99
CA MET A 287 -14.88 3.14 8.45
C MET A 287 -14.74 2.84 9.93
N GLN A 288 -15.74 3.15 10.75
CA GLN A 288 -15.80 2.73 12.15
C GLN A 288 -15.82 1.20 12.26
N ASP A 289 -16.58 0.53 11.42
CA ASP A 289 -16.59 -0.93 11.34
C ASP A 289 -15.23 -1.47 10.87
N ALA A 290 -14.58 -0.82 9.91
CA ALA A 290 -13.23 -1.21 9.47
C ALA A 290 -12.21 -1.14 10.63
N ILE A 291 -12.25 -0.08 11.43
CA ILE A 291 -11.40 0.08 12.62
C ILE A 291 -11.70 -1.01 13.65
N CYS A 292 -12.96 -1.32 13.89
CA CYS A 292 -13.38 -2.39 14.80
C CYS A 292 -12.87 -3.76 14.32
N LEU A 293 -12.98 -4.06 13.02
CA LEU A 293 -12.46 -5.28 12.43
C LEU A 293 -10.93 -5.36 12.51
N ALA A 294 -10.22 -4.25 12.32
CA ALA A 294 -8.78 -4.17 12.52
C ALA A 294 -8.40 -4.48 13.98
N LYS A 295 -9.11 -3.92 14.96
CA LYS A 295 -8.93 -4.26 16.40
C LYS A 295 -9.12 -5.75 16.65
N ARG A 296 -10.19 -6.35 16.10
CA ARG A 296 -10.47 -7.80 16.25
C ARG A 296 -9.38 -8.68 15.64
N ASN A 297 -8.66 -8.17 14.65
CA ASN A 297 -7.53 -8.84 14.01
C ASN A 297 -6.17 -8.44 14.61
N ASN A 298 -6.16 -7.87 15.79
CA ASN A 298 -4.97 -7.54 16.58
C ASN A 298 -4.04 -6.48 15.97
N PHE A 299 -4.57 -5.57 15.18
CA PHE A 299 -3.81 -4.41 14.72
C PHE A 299 -3.65 -3.37 15.82
N ASP A 300 -2.53 -2.67 15.82
CA ASP A 300 -2.18 -1.62 16.77
C ASP A 300 -2.64 -0.23 16.33
N VAL A 301 -2.69 -0.01 15.03
CA VAL A 301 -3.05 1.25 14.39
C VAL A 301 -3.73 1.01 13.05
N PHE A 302 -4.66 1.91 12.68
CA PHE A 302 -5.31 1.93 11.38
C PHE A 302 -4.91 3.21 10.65
N ASN A 303 -4.22 3.07 9.53
CA ASN A 303 -3.70 4.16 8.73
C ASN A 303 -4.54 4.37 7.47
N ALA A 304 -4.70 5.61 7.05
CA ALA A 304 -5.35 5.96 5.79
C ALA A 304 -4.73 7.22 5.19
N LEU A 305 -4.67 7.26 3.86
CA LEU A 305 -4.36 8.48 3.11
C LEU A 305 -5.61 9.35 2.96
N GLU A 306 -5.42 10.67 2.88
CA GLU A 306 -6.50 11.63 2.62
C GLU A 306 -7.00 11.61 1.16
N VAL A 307 -7.00 10.44 0.51
CA VAL A 307 -7.51 10.26 -0.85
C VAL A 307 -8.97 9.86 -0.87
N MET A 308 -9.61 9.97 -2.03
CA MET A 308 -11.04 9.67 -2.19
C MET A 308 -11.88 10.48 -1.19
N ASP A 309 -12.83 9.85 -0.54
CA ASP A 309 -13.69 10.49 0.48
C ASP A 309 -13.15 10.37 1.91
N ASN A 310 -11.97 9.80 2.09
CA ASN A 310 -11.45 9.43 3.41
C ASN A 310 -11.36 10.59 4.40
N LYS A 311 -10.91 11.75 3.94
CA LYS A 311 -10.72 12.93 4.81
C LYS A 311 -12.01 13.38 5.50
N SER A 312 -13.15 13.16 4.87
CA SER A 312 -14.47 13.56 5.39
C SER A 312 -14.84 12.94 6.73
N VAL A 313 -14.23 11.82 7.09
CA VAL A 313 -14.54 11.04 8.31
C VAL A 313 -13.44 11.06 9.35
N PHE A 314 -12.26 11.59 9.03
CA PHE A 314 -11.10 11.49 9.92
C PHE A 314 -11.30 12.16 11.27
N ALA A 315 -11.80 13.37 11.30
CA ALA A 315 -12.04 14.10 12.55
C ALA A 315 -13.03 13.37 13.46
N ASP A 316 -14.16 12.96 12.93
CA ASP A 316 -15.21 12.26 13.66
C ASP A 316 -14.75 10.91 14.22
N LEU A 317 -13.89 10.21 13.49
CA LEU A 317 -13.35 8.92 13.90
C LEU A 317 -12.03 9.01 14.68
N LYS A 318 -11.62 10.24 15.03
CA LYS A 318 -10.42 10.49 15.86
C LYS A 318 -9.11 10.03 15.21
N PHE A 319 -9.00 10.15 13.90
CA PHE A 319 -7.71 10.03 13.24
C PHE A 319 -6.85 11.25 13.58
N GLY A 320 -5.61 11.00 13.93
CA GLY A 320 -4.58 12.04 14.05
C GLY A 320 -3.89 12.27 12.73
N GLU A 321 -3.53 13.52 12.46
CA GLU A 321 -2.72 13.88 11.30
C GLU A 321 -1.30 13.34 11.46
N GLY A 322 -0.80 12.63 10.46
CA GLY A 322 0.57 12.14 10.42
C GLY A 322 1.54 13.19 9.87
N ASP A 323 2.83 12.99 10.13
CA ASP A 323 3.88 13.85 9.60
C ASP A 323 4.21 13.52 8.13
N GLY A 324 4.03 12.26 7.75
CA GLY A 324 4.34 11.76 6.41
C GLY A 324 3.33 12.12 5.35
N THR A 325 3.82 12.45 4.16
CA THR A 325 3.01 12.59 2.95
C THR A 325 3.48 11.64 1.88
N LEU A 326 2.55 11.21 1.03
CA LEU A 326 2.82 10.34 -0.11
C LEU A 326 2.49 11.10 -1.39
N LYS A 327 3.48 11.25 -2.24
CA LYS A 327 3.34 11.97 -3.50
C LYS A 327 3.08 10.98 -4.62
N TYR A 328 2.09 11.30 -5.46
CA TYR A 328 1.72 10.53 -6.64
C TYR A 328 2.37 11.11 -7.87
N TYR A 329 2.93 10.24 -8.72
CA TYR A 329 3.63 10.60 -9.95
C TYR A 329 3.11 9.81 -11.14
N LEU A 330 3.08 10.49 -12.30
CA LEU A 330 2.91 9.85 -13.60
C LEU A 330 4.19 10.03 -14.41
N TYR A 331 4.68 8.96 -14.99
CA TYR A 331 5.78 9.00 -15.95
C TYR A 331 5.22 9.05 -17.36
N ASN A 332 5.81 9.92 -18.19
CA ASN A 332 5.45 10.10 -19.60
C ASN A 332 3.95 10.40 -19.85
N TRP A 333 3.33 11.11 -18.92
CA TRP A 333 1.96 11.61 -19.04
C TRP A 333 1.85 12.98 -18.40
N LYS A 334 1.48 13.97 -19.21
CA LYS A 334 1.33 15.36 -18.73
C LYS A 334 -0.14 15.65 -18.44
N CYS A 335 -0.43 16.05 -17.22
CA CYS A 335 -1.74 16.52 -16.80
C CYS A 335 -1.60 17.58 -15.70
N ALA A 336 -2.69 18.27 -15.38
CA ALA A 336 -2.76 19.12 -14.20
C ALA A 336 -2.70 18.28 -12.92
N SER A 337 -2.30 18.88 -11.81
CA SER A 337 -2.39 18.25 -10.49
C SER A 337 -3.85 18.07 -10.07
N PHE A 338 -4.09 17.04 -9.26
CA PHE A 338 -5.39 16.70 -8.70
C PHE A 338 -5.44 17.04 -7.21
N ASP A 339 -6.59 17.51 -6.75
CA ASP A 339 -6.91 17.49 -5.33
C ASP A 339 -6.90 16.03 -4.83
N THR A 340 -6.45 15.80 -3.61
CA THR A 340 -6.36 14.44 -3.03
C THR A 340 -7.72 13.75 -2.98
N SER A 341 -8.82 14.51 -2.80
CA SER A 341 -10.20 14.00 -2.85
C SER A 341 -10.61 13.45 -4.23
N MET A 342 -9.86 13.75 -5.29
CA MET A 342 -10.10 13.28 -6.65
C MET A 342 -9.16 12.17 -7.10
N VAL A 343 -8.36 11.62 -6.18
CA VAL A 343 -7.44 10.50 -6.43
C VAL A 343 -8.07 9.20 -5.93
N GLY A 344 -8.39 8.30 -6.85
CA GLY A 344 -8.95 6.97 -6.59
C GLY A 344 -7.93 5.85 -6.77
N ILE A 345 -6.71 6.05 -6.27
CA ILE A 345 -5.61 5.09 -6.37
C ILE A 345 -4.98 4.91 -5.00
N VAL A 346 -4.86 3.66 -4.57
CA VAL A 346 -4.05 3.26 -3.42
C VAL A 346 -2.96 2.34 -3.92
N LEU A 347 -1.71 2.77 -3.82
CA LEU A 347 -0.53 1.98 -4.15
C LEU A 347 0.02 1.30 -2.88
N LEU A 348 0.62 0.12 -3.05
CA LEU A 348 1.14 -0.71 -1.96
C LEU A 348 2.57 -0.31 -1.56
#